data_f673f4b5703ed95e6f8c4cc9ff00ba81
#
_entry.id   f673f4b5703ed95e6f8c4cc9ff00ba81
#
_cell.length_a   1.000
_cell.length_b   1.000
_cell.length_c   1.000
_cell.angle_alpha   90.00
_cell.angle_beta   90.00
_cell.angle_gamma   90.00
#
_symmetry.space_group_name_H-M   'P 1'
#
loop_
_entity.id
_entity.type
_entity.pdbx_description
1 polymer ?
#
loop_
_entity_poly.entity_id
_entity_poly.type
_entity_poly.pdbx_seq_one_letter_code
_entity_poly.pdbx_strand_id
1 'polypeptide(L)'
;EYQDGSFDITSNVNIVYEDGIDEYTRDRLNEVLAIKKINATTSTEVKEDQTNILVGIKGSNQYVDQYAGEHYTVKTSNLFDQLDSYLLKVDNGTITVLGKDTDAAFYGLTSLYHIFKQLDGTNIRNFTMEDYANVASRGFIEGYYGNPWSTTDRIKLMEWGGYYKLNSYFYAPKDDPKHNSKWRELYTDEEIETKIKPLAEAGNKSKCRFVFALHPYMYNAIRYNSEEN
;
A
#
# COMPACT_ATOMS: atom_id res chain seq x y z
N GLU A 1 -7.79 -8.75 17.59
CA GLU A 1 -8.05 -9.51 18.80
C GLU A 1 -6.75 -10.10 19.34
N TYR A 2 -6.39 -9.78 20.59
CA TYR A 2 -5.22 -10.35 21.26
C TYR A 2 -5.50 -11.78 21.71
N GLN A 3 -4.43 -12.58 21.70
CA GLN A 3 -4.43 -13.97 22.16
C GLN A 3 -3.35 -14.16 23.22
N ASP A 4 -3.38 -15.29 23.89
CA ASP A 4 -2.37 -15.62 24.91
C ASP A 4 -1.00 -15.85 24.28
N GLY A 5 0.04 -15.46 24.99
CA GLY A 5 1.41 -15.62 24.57
C GLY A 5 2.00 -14.40 23.85
N SER A 6 3.32 -14.43 23.79
CA SER A 6 4.16 -13.46 23.09
C SER A 6 5.50 -14.12 22.76
N PHE A 7 6.27 -13.51 21.87
CA PHE A 7 7.64 -13.95 21.59
C PHE A 7 8.52 -12.75 21.26
N ASP A 8 9.82 -12.93 21.40
CA ASP A 8 10.80 -11.96 20.96
C ASP A 8 11.14 -12.20 19.50
N ILE A 9 11.00 -11.17 18.68
CA ILE A 9 11.39 -11.21 17.27
C ILE A 9 12.90 -11.37 17.20
N THR A 10 13.38 -12.38 16.48
CA THR A 10 14.80 -12.65 16.32
C THR A 10 15.52 -11.53 15.56
N SER A 11 16.81 -11.30 15.84
CA SER A 11 17.60 -10.26 15.16
C SER A 11 17.80 -10.50 13.66
N ASN A 12 17.60 -11.74 13.22
CA ASN A 12 17.54 -12.16 11.83
C ASN A 12 16.27 -12.97 11.64
N VAL A 13 15.38 -12.53 10.75
CA VAL A 13 14.11 -13.19 10.44
C VAL A 13 14.19 -13.95 9.12
N ASN A 14 13.38 -14.99 9.02
CA ASN A 14 13.17 -15.70 7.76
C ASN A 14 11.92 -15.13 7.07
N ILE A 15 12.02 -14.73 5.81
CA ILE A 15 10.89 -14.22 5.04
C ILE A 15 10.53 -15.22 3.93
N VAL A 16 9.23 -15.48 3.81
CA VAL A 16 8.66 -16.24 2.68
C VAL A 16 7.72 -15.33 1.93
N TYR A 17 8.03 -15.06 0.66
CA TYR A 17 7.15 -14.34 -0.26
C TYR A 17 6.54 -15.27 -1.28
N GLU A 18 5.28 -15.07 -1.60
CA GLU A 18 4.67 -15.65 -2.78
C GLU A 18 4.97 -14.83 -4.05
N ASP A 19 4.87 -15.46 -5.22
CA ASP A 19 5.19 -14.83 -6.52
C ASP A 19 4.19 -13.73 -6.72
N GLY A 20 3.18 -13.45 -6.52
CA GLY A 20 2.30 -12.31 -6.76
C GLY A 20 2.60 -11.07 -5.89
N ILE A 21 3.50 -11.18 -4.92
CA ILE A 21 3.88 -10.06 -4.05
C ILE A 21 4.86 -9.14 -4.79
N ASP A 22 4.42 -7.92 -5.11
CA ASP A 22 5.21 -6.96 -5.86
C ASP A 22 6.37 -6.35 -5.04
N GLU A 23 7.29 -5.67 -5.75
CA GLU A 23 8.47 -5.06 -5.14
C GLU A 23 8.12 -4.01 -4.09
N TYR A 24 7.10 -3.20 -4.32
CA TYR A 24 6.70 -2.14 -3.39
C TYR A 24 6.12 -2.69 -2.08
N THR A 25 5.44 -3.83 -2.15
CA THR A 25 4.98 -4.56 -0.96
C THR A 25 6.15 -5.14 -0.19
N ARG A 26 7.17 -5.69 -0.89
CA ARG A 26 8.41 -6.16 -0.27
C ARG A 26 9.19 -5.02 0.38
N ASP A 27 9.26 -3.86 -0.28
CA ASP A 27 9.89 -2.66 0.28
C ASP A 27 9.18 -2.18 1.55
N ARG A 28 7.86 -2.27 1.63
CA ARG A 28 7.13 -1.97 2.87
C ARG A 28 7.56 -2.89 4.03
N LEU A 29 7.79 -4.16 3.79
CA LEU A 29 8.32 -5.05 4.83
C LEU A 29 9.75 -4.67 5.22
N ASN A 30 10.60 -4.26 4.27
CA ASN A 30 11.94 -3.77 4.58
C ASN A 30 11.89 -2.54 5.50
N GLU A 31 10.93 -1.61 5.27
CA GLU A 31 10.71 -0.47 6.16
C GLU A 31 10.25 -0.89 7.57
N VAL A 32 9.39 -1.90 7.67
CA VAL A 32 8.96 -2.47 8.97
C VAL A 32 10.18 -2.99 9.75
N LEU A 33 11.02 -3.78 9.11
CA LEU A 33 12.20 -4.39 9.74
C LEU A 33 13.24 -3.34 10.13
N ALA A 34 13.39 -2.29 9.34
CA ALA A 34 14.32 -1.20 9.61
C ALA A 34 14.00 -0.44 10.92
N ILE A 35 12.73 -0.38 11.36
CA ILE A 35 12.32 0.25 12.62
C ILE A 35 13.08 -0.36 13.81
N LYS A 36 13.27 -1.68 13.80
CA LYS A 36 13.93 -2.43 14.88
C LYS A 36 15.32 -2.93 14.51
N LYS A 37 15.85 -2.50 13.36
CA LYS A 37 17.17 -2.91 12.83
C LYS A 37 17.30 -4.45 12.72
N ILE A 38 16.22 -5.09 12.27
CA ILE A 38 16.13 -6.53 12.09
C ILE A 38 16.69 -6.89 10.71
N ASN A 39 17.60 -7.86 10.67
CA ASN A 39 18.07 -8.44 9.42
C ASN A 39 17.10 -9.50 8.89
N ALA A 40 17.17 -9.80 7.61
CA ALA A 40 16.29 -10.78 7.00
C ALA A 40 17.03 -11.66 5.99
N THR A 41 16.59 -12.91 5.91
CA THR A 41 16.93 -13.85 4.83
C THR A 41 15.63 -14.36 4.23
N THR A 42 15.61 -14.65 2.94
CA THR A 42 14.46 -15.22 2.26
C THR A 42 14.59 -16.71 2.07
N SER A 43 13.48 -17.42 2.15
CA SER A 43 13.39 -18.85 1.87
C SER A 43 12.03 -19.20 1.29
N THR A 44 11.79 -20.47 1.03
CA THR A 44 10.52 -20.99 0.49
C THR A 44 9.57 -21.56 1.54
N GLU A 45 10.02 -21.68 2.78
CA GLU A 45 9.26 -22.30 3.88
C GLU A 45 9.69 -21.72 5.25
N VAL A 46 8.94 -22.03 6.30
CA VAL A 46 9.27 -21.63 7.67
C VAL A 46 10.55 -22.32 8.16
N LYS A 47 11.25 -21.66 9.09
CA LYS A 47 12.44 -22.17 9.78
C LYS A 47 12.20 -22.19 11.29
N GLU A 48 12.60 -23.27 11.95
CA GLU A 48 12.34 -23.47 13.39
C GLU A 48 13.11 -22.49 14.29
N ASP A 49 14.32 -22.12 13.90
CA ASP A 49 15.24 -21.33 14.74
C ASP A 49 15.11 -19.80 14.57
N GLN A 50 14.14 -19.34 13.82
CA GLN A 50 13.97 -17.92 13.47
C GLN A 50 12.52 -17.50 13.57
N THR A 51 12.30 -16.21 13.85
CA THR A 51 10.98 -15.61 13.58
C THR A 51 10.74 -15.66 12.08
N ASN A 52 9.58 -16.16 11.68
CA ASN A 52 9.15 -16.23 10.29
C ASN A 52 8.19 -15.10 9.96
N ILE A 53 8.35 -14.47 8.80
CA ILE A 53 7.41 -13.51 8.24
C ILE A 53 6.94 -14.03 6.89
N LEU A 54 5.67 -14.36 6.82
CA LEU A 54 5.03 -14.95 5.64
C LEU A 54 4.16 -13.90 4.98
N VAL A 55 4.38 -13.63 3.69
CA VAL A 55 3.61 -12.63 2.93
C VAL A 55 3.07 -13.29 1.67
N GLY A 56 1.75 -13.40 1.58
CA GLY A 56 1.08 -14.13 0.51
C GLY A 56 -0.26 -13.55 0.09
N ILE A 57 -0.85 -14.22 -0.90
CA ILE A 57 -2.12 -13.85 -1.52
C ILE A 57 -3.11 -15.00 -1.38
N LYS A 58 -4.28 -14.70 -0.87
CA LYS A 58 -5.36 -15.68 -0.71
C LYS A 58 -5.79 -16.25 -2.05
N GLY A 59 -5.85 -17.57 -2.12
CA GLY A 59 -6.26 -18.29 -3.33
C GLY A 59 -5.13 -18.50 -4.34
N SER A 60 -3.88 -18.15 -3.99
CA SER A 60 -2.70 -18.42 -4.82
C SER A 60 -2.36 -19.90 -4.92
N ASN A 61 -2.77 -20.70 -3.93
CA ASN A 61 -2.37 -22.09 -3.71
C ASN A 61 -0.85 -22.28 -3.54
N GLN A 62 -0.14 -21.21 -3.18
CA GLN A 62 1.28 -21.25 -2.85
C GLN A 62 1.47 -21.46 -1.34
N TYR A 63 2.72 -21.49 -0.90
CA TYR A 63 3.09 -21.88 0.47
C TYR A 63 2.38 -21.09 1.57
N VAL A 64 2.33 -19.77 1.46
CA VAL A 64 1.75 -18.92 2.53
C VAL A 64 0.23 -19.08 2.59
N ASP A 65 -0.46 -19.16 1.43
CA ASP A 65 -1.90 -19.41 1.38
C ASP A 65 -2.26 -20.78 1.98
N GLN A 66 -1.48 -21.82 1.64
CA GLN A 66 -1.66 -23.16 2.20
C GLN A 66 -1.39 -23.18 3.71
N TYR A 67 -0.26 -22.62 4.14
CA TYR A 67 0.10 -22.49 5.54
C TYR A 67 -1.00 -21.79 6.36
N ALA A 68 -1.49 -20.64 5.86
CA ALA A 68 -2.58 -19.94 6.53
C ALA A 68 -3.87 -20.76 6.60
N GLY A 69 -4.20 -21.50 5.54
CA GLY A 69 -5.36 -22.39 5.50
C GLY A 69 -5.30 -23.55 6.48
N GLU A 70 -4.11 -24.07 6.73
CA GLU A 70 -3.89 -25.17 7.68
C GLU A 70 -3.84 -24.73 9.14
N HIS A 71 -3.35 -23.52 9.42
CA HIS A 71 -3.04 -23.07 10.78
C HIS A 71 -4.03 -22.04 11.34
N TYR A 72 -4.77 -21.33 10.48
CA TYR A 72 -5.61 -20.21 10.93
C TYR A 72 -7.07 -20.36 10.51
N THR A 73 -7.95 -19.93 11.40
CA THR A 73 -9.38 -19.78 11.11
C THR A 73 -9.72 -18.31 10.98
N VAL A 74 -10.24 -17.92 9.81
CA VAL A 74 -10.77 -16.57 9.57
C VAL A 74 -12.16 -16.48 10.18
N LYS A 75 -12.39 -15.47 11.01
CA LYS A 75 -13.68 -15.25 11.72
C LYS A 75 -14.65 -14.41 10.91
N THR A 76 -14.14 -13.43 10.17
CA THR A 76 -14.97 -12.57 9.31
C THR A 76 -15.47 -13.37 8.11
N SER A 77 -16.78 -13.56 8.02
CA SER A 77 -17.38 -14.25 6.88
C SER A 77 -17.02 -13.52 5.58
N ASN A 78 -16.52 -14.29 4.60
CA ASN A 78 -16.15 -13.76 3.28
C ASN A 78 -15.13 -12.61 3.35
N LEU A 79 -14.17 -12.64 4.29
CA LEU A 79 -13.15 -11.61 4.44
C LEU A 79 -12.50 -11.26 3.10
N PHE A 80 -12.04 -12.26 2.35
CA PHE A 80 -11.28 -12.05 1.12
C PHE A 80 -12.14 -11.69 -0.11
N ASP A 81 -13.47 -11.63 0.04
CA ASP A 81 -14.36 -11.01 -0.94
C ASP A 81 -14.45 -9.48 -0.73
N GLN A 82 -14.08 -9.01 0.45
CA GLN A 82 -14.11 -7.59 0.78
C GLN A 82 -12.99 -6.81 0.08
N LEU A 83 -13.17 -5.50 -0.02
CA LEU A 83 -12.22 -4.59 -0.66
C LEU A 83 -10.95 -4.45 0.20
N ASP A 84 -9.77 -4.55 -0.44
CA ASP A 84 -8.46 -4.38 0.19
C ASP A 84 -8.26 -5.21 1.48
N SER A 85 -8.89 -6.37 1.53
CA SER A 85 -8.94 -7.21 2.73
C SER A 85 -7.66 -8.00 2.95
N TYR A 86 -7.30 -8.14 4.22
CA TYR A 86 -6.16 -8.95 4.63
C TYR A 86 -6.35 -9.57 6.01
N LEU A 87 -5.62 -10.64 6.23
CA LEU A 87 -5.35 -11.24 7.53
C LEU A 87 -3.91 -10.89 7.95
N LEU A 88 -3.74 -10.34 9.15
CA LEU A 88 -2.45 -10.23 9.82
C LEU A 88 -2.52 -11.06 11.10
N LYS A 89 -1.76 -12.14 11.13
CA LYS A 89 -1.69 -13.08 12.25
C LYS A 89 -0.29 -13.09 12.84
N VAL A 90 -0.21 -12.92 14.14
CA VAL A 90 1.01 -13.08 14.93
C VAL A 90 0.80 -14.24 15.88
N ASP A 91 1.56 -15.29 15.73
CA ASP A 91 1.41 -16.52 16.51
C ASP A 91 2.74 -17.26 16.65
N ASN A 92 3.18 -17.44 17.90
CA ASN A 92 4.28 -18.33 18.30
C ASN A 92 5.51 -18.33 17.36
N GLY A 93 6.10 -17.15 17.12
CA GLY A 93 7.30 -17.01 16.29
C GLY A 93 7.02 -16.78 14.80
N THR A 94 5.75 -16.73 14.39
CA THR A 94 5.37 -16.49 13.00
C THR A 94 4.47 -15.27 12.87
N ILE A 95 4.77 -14.41 11.89
CA ILE A 95 3.97 -13.26 11.50
C ILE A 95 3.50 -13.51 10.08
N THR A 96 2.21 -13.67 9.88
CA THR A 96 1.63 -13.95 8.55
C THR A 96 0.78 -12.78 8.09
N VAL A 97 1.06 -12.28 6.89
CA VAL A 97 0.23 -11.31 6.17
C VAL A 97 -0.31 -12.00 4.93
N LEU A 98 -1.59 -12.24 4.90
CA LEU A 98 -2.29 -12.82 3.76
C LEU A 98 -3.27 -11.78 3.22
N GLY A 99 -2.99 -11.23 2.06
CA GLY A 99 -3.85 -10.26 1.39
C GLY A 99 -4.78 -10.92 0.37
N LYS A 100 -5.88 -10.26 0.04
CA LYS A 100 -6.69 -10.60 -1.14
C LYS A 100 -5.86 -10.51 -2.43
N ASP A 101 -4.95 -9.56 -2.47
CA ASP A 101 -3.99 -9.27 -3.53
C ASP A 101 -2.75 -8.61 -2.93
N THR A 102 -1.78 -8.21 -3.77
CA THR A 102 -0.55 -7.58 -3.30
C THR A 102 -0.79 -6.23 -2.63
N ASP A 103 -1.79 -5.44 -3.06
CA ASP A 103 -2.12 -4.15 -2.43
C ASP A 103 -2.71 -4.36 -1.03
N ALA A 104 -3.56 -5.35 -0.85
CA ALA A 104 -4.09 -5.74 0.45
C ALA A 104 -2.98 -6.25 1.39
N ALA A 105 -2.02 -7.03 0.87
CA ALA A 105 -0.84 -7.43 1.63
C ALA A 105 0.01 -6.22 2.04
N PHE A 106 0.17 -5.21 1.16
CA PHE A 106 0.81 -3.94 1.49
C PHE A 106 0.10 -3.24 2.67
N TYR A 107 -1.23 -3.22 2.69
CA TYR A 107 -1.99 -2.63 3.81
C TYR A 107 -1.83 -3.43 5.10
N GLY A 108 -1.72 -4.75 5.02
CA GLY A 108 -1.39 -5.60 6.16
C GLY A 108 -0.01 -5.29 6.73
N LEU A 109 1.00 -5.14 5.87
CA LEU A 109 2.35 -4.72 6.26
C LEU A 109 2.39 -3.28 6.78
N THR A 110 1.53 -2.40 6.27
CA THR A 110 1.38 -1.04 6.80
C THR A 110 0.83 -1.06 8.24
N SER A 111 -0.11 -1.94 8.55
CA SER A 111 -0.55 -2.16 9.93
C SER A 111 0.59 -2.67 10.81
N LEU A 112 1.37 -3.62 10.32
CA LEU A 112 2.55 -4.13 11.03
C LEU A 112 3.60 -3.03 11.25
N TYR A 113 3.80 -2.11 10.28
CA TYR A 113 4.65 -0.93 10.42
C TYR A 113 4.25 -0.08 11.63
N HIS A 114 2.97 0.24 11.77
CA HIS A 114 2.47 1.02 12.90
C HIS A 114 2.59 0.27 14.23
N ILE A 115 2.42 -1.05 14.23
CA ILE A 115 2.64 -1.89 15.41
C ILE A 115 4.12 -1.83 15.82
N PHE A 116 5.04 -2.03 14.89
CA PHE A 116 6.48 -2.00 15.16
C PHE A 116 6.94 -0.63 15.67
N LYS A 117 6.36 0.46 15.19
CA LYS A 117 6.64 1.81 15.70
C LYS A 117 6.23 2.02 17.16
N GLN A 118 5.19 1.33 17.60
CA GLN A 118 4.66 1.45 18.96
C GLN A 118 5.19 0.36 19.90
N LEU A 119 5.80 -0.69 19.34
CA LEU A 119 6.36 -1.78 20.12
C LEU A 119 7.59 -1.30 20.90
N ASP A 120 7.60 -1.53 22.21
CA ASP A 120 8.80 -1.35 23.01
C ASP A 120 9.69 -2.60 22.94
N GLY A 121 10.93 -2.44 22.50
CA GLY A 121 11.83 -3.58 22.22
C GLY A 121 11.38 -4.44 21.05
N THR A 122 11.49 -5.77 21.20
CA THR A 122 11.22 -6.78 20.15
C THR A 122 10.15 -7.80 20.57
N ASN A 123 9.62 -7.71 21.78
CA ASN A 123 8.58 -8.62 22.26
C ASN A 123 7.22 -8.27 21.67
N ILE A 124 6.63 -9.19 20.90
CA ILE A 124 5.33 -9.01 20.26
C ILE A 124 4.32 -10.03 20.82
N ARG A 125 3.13 -9.55 21.19
CA ARG A 125 2.04 -10.41 21.64
C ARG A 125 1.39 -11.14 20.47
N ASN A 126 0.87 -12.33 20.71
CA ASN A 126 0.04 -13.03 19.76
C ASN A 126 -1.27 -12.28 19.53
N PHE A 127 -1.67 -12.13 18.26
CA PHE A 127 -2.95 -11.52 17.89
C PHE A 127 -3.40 -11.94 16.50
N THR A 128 -4.67 -11.72 16.23
CA THR A 128 -5.28 -11.79 14.90
C THR A 128 -5.92 -10.46 14.56
N MET A 129 -5.63 -9.94 13.37
CA MET A 129 -6.27 -8.77 12.78
C MET A 129 -6.85 -9.17 11.43
N GLU A 130 -8.13 -8.99 11.27
CA GLU A 130 -8.85 -9.11 10.00
C GLU A 130 -9.37 -7.72 9.66
N ASP A 131 -9.00 -7.20 8.50
CA ASP A 131 -9.30 -5.83 8.13
C ASP A 131 -9.67 -5.72 6.65
N TYR A 132 -10.51 -4.78 6.32
CA TYR A 132 -10.94 -4.49 4.96
C TYR A 132 -11.43 -3.05 4.83
N ALA A 133 -11.51 -2.55 3.61
CA ALA A 133 -11.97 -1.19 3.35
C ALA A 133 -13.48 -1.15 3.09
N ASN A 134 -14.18 -0.20 3.72
CA ASN A 134 -15.59 0.08 3.45
C ASN A 134 -15.79 1.10 2.31
N VAL A 135 -14.73 1.81 1.92
CA VAL A 135 -14.76 2.84 0.87
C VAL A 135 -13.70 2.53 -0.17
N ALA A 136 -14.12 2.46 -1.44
CA ALA A 136 -13.25 2.05 -2.54
C ALA A 136 -12.16 3.10 -2.84
N SER A 137 -12.50 4.39 -2.88
CA SER A 137 -11.55 5.47 -3.13
C SER A 137 -11.32 6.27 -1.85
N ARG A 138 -10.10 6.25 -1.37
CA ARG A 138 -9.66 6.91 -0.14
C ARG A 138 -8.46 7.76 -0.47
N GLY A 139 -8.60 9.07 -0.40
CA GLY A 139 -7.51 9.93 -0.81
C GLY A 139 -7.83 11.40 -0.72
N PHE A 140 -7.13 12.16 -1.51
CA PHE A 140 -7.30 13.61 -1.55
C PHE A 140 -7.25 14.13 -2.98
N ILE A 141 -7.82 15.31 -3.16
CA ILE A 141 -7.85 16.02 -4.44
C ILE A 141 -7.11 17.34 -4.26
N GLU A 142 -6.10 17.58 -5.09
CA GLU A 142 -5.45 18.88 -5.18
C GLU A 142 -6.25 19.79 -6.09
N GLY A 143 -7.23 20.47 -5.54
CA GLY A 143 -8.17 21.32 -6.30
C GLY A 143 -8.22 22.77 -5.83
N TYR A 144 -7.20 23.27 -5.14
CA TYR A 144 -7.17 24.63 -4.62
C TYR A 144 -6.71 25.66 -5.66
N TYR A 145 -6.89 26.91 -5.32
CA TYR A 145 -6.43 28.08 -6.08
C TYR A 145 -5.25 28.75 -5.35
N GLY A 146 -4.28 29.26 -6.08
CA GLY A 146 -3.13 29.96 -5.54
C GLY A 146 -1.81 29.28 -5.84
N ASN A 147 -0.87 29.26 -4.90
CA ASN A 147 0.44 28.66 -5.12
C ASN A 147 0.36 27.13 -5.26
N PRO A 148 0.76 26.56 -6.40
CA PRO A 148 0.77 25.13 -6.58
C PRO A 148 1.80 24.47 -5.66
N TRP A 149 1.53 23.25 -5.23
CA TRP A 149 2.51 22.45 -4.52
C TRP A 149 3.67 22.06 -5.45
N SER A 150 4.84 21.90 -4.89
CA SER A 150 5.97 21.37 -5.65
C SER A 150 5.78 19.85 -5.93
N THR A 151 6.46 19.34 -6.95
CA THR A 151 6.50 17.90 -7.22
C THR A 151 6.97 17.12 -5.99
N THR A 152 7.96 17.65 -5.27
CA THR A 152 8.47 17.05 -4.03
C THR A 152 7.40 16.97 -2.93
N ASP A 153 6.59 18.00 -2.76
CA ASP A 153 5.55 18.01 -1.73
C ASP A 153 4.41 17.04 -2.08
N ARG A 154 4.05 16.93 -3.36
CA ARG A 154 3.08 15.95 -3.86
C ARG A 154 3.55 14.52 -3.63
N ILE A 155 4.83 14.22 -3.90
CA ILE A 155 5.46 12.93 -3.62
C ILE A 155 5.35 12.60 -2.13
N LYS A 156 5.78 13.51 -1.26
CA LYS A 156 5.71 13.33 0.21
C LYS A 156 4.28 13.09 0.69
N LEU A 157 3.29 13.78 0.11
CA LEU A 157 1.89 13.62 0.48
C LEU A 157 1.35 12.25 0.08
N MET A 158 1.73 11.71 -1.09
CA MET A 158 1.37 10.36 -1.50
C MET A 158 2.06 9.31 -0.63
N GLU A 159 3.34 9.48 -0.32
CA GLU A 159 4.09 8.59 0.58
C GLU A 159 3.43 8.57 1.97
N TRP A 160 3.11 9.75 2.51
CA TRP A 160 2.39 9.86 3.77
C TRP A 160 1.02 9.19 3.71
N GLY A 161 0.26 9.39 2.63
CA GLY A 161 -1.03 8.75 2.40
C GLY A 161 -0.94 7.22 2.43
N GLY A 162 0.13 6.65 1.87
CA GLY A 162 0.40 5.22 1.89
C GLY A 162 0.53 4.63 3.29
N TYR A 163 1.07 5.38 4.26
CA TYR A 163 1.13 4.94 5.67
C TYR A 163 -0.24 4.94 6.37
N TYR A 164 -1.23 5.59 5.79
CA TYR A 164 -2.60 5.64 6.32
C TYR A 164 -3.62 4.93 5.43
N LYS A 165 -3.14 4.07 4.53
CA LYS A 165 -3.96 3.28 3.60
C LYS A 165 -4.84 4.13 2.68
N LEU A 166 -4.43 5.36 2.37
CA LEU A 166 -4.99 6.12 1.28
C LEU A 166 -4.52 5.51 -0.03
N ASN A 167 -5.41 5.42 -1.02
CA ASN A 167 -5.16 4.73 -2.28
C ASN A 167 -5.25 5.60 -3.52
N SER A 168 -5.50 6.90 -3.36
CA SER A 168 -5.65 7.80 -4.50
C SER A 168 -5.25 9.24 -4.20
N TYR A 169 -4.54 9.84 -5.14
CA TYR A 169 -4.28 11.26 -5.21
C TYR A 169 -4.76 11.80 -6.57
N PHE A 170 -5.75 12.67 -6.54
CA PHE A 170 -6.30 13.31 -7.73
C PHE A 170 -5.57 14.62 -8.01
N TYR A 171 -4.78 14.62 -9.05
CA TYR A 171 -4.06 15.79 -9.53
C TYR A 171 -5.01 16.71 -10.30
N ALA A 172 -5.45 17.79 -9.68
CA ALA A 172 -6.37 18.77 -10.23
C ALA A 172 -6.00 20.22 -9.88
N PRO A 173 -4.72 20.62 -9.92
CA PRO A 173 -4.32 21.98 -9.56
C PRO A 173 -4.85 22.98 -10.59
N LYS A 174 -5.53 24.04 -10.14
CA LYS A 174 -6.13 25.03 -11.02
C LYS A 174 -5.11 25.86 -11.80
N ASP A 175 -3.88 25.89 -11.33
CA ASP A 175 -2.77 26.59 -11.97
C ASP A 175 -2.08 25.78 -13.09
N ASP A 176 -2.44 24.52 -13.26
CA ASP A 176 -1.99 23.74 -14.42
C ASP A 176 -3.00 23.88 -15.58
N PRO A 177 -2.66 24.64 -16.64
CA PRO A 177 -3.57 24.84 -17.76
C PRO A 177 -3.88 23.56 -18.54
N LYS A 178 -2.97 22.58 -18.54
CA LYS A 178 -3.17 21.29 -19.21
C LYS A 178 -4.15 20.36 -18.48
N HIS A 179 -4.41 20.62 -17.21
CA HIS A 179 -5.50 19.99 -16.47
C HIS A 179 -6.87 20.56 -16.90
N ASN A 180 -6.94 21.81 -17.36
CA ASN A 180 -8.20 22.53 -17.59
C ASN A 180 -8.27 23.21 -18.99
N SER A 181 -8.01 24.52 -19.09
CA SER A 181 -8.25 25.32 -20.31
C SER A 181 -7.49 24.86 -21.55
N LYS A 182 -6.32 24.25 -21.37
CA LYS A 182 -5.46 23.73 -22.41
C LYS A 182 -5.37 22.20 -22.42
N TRP A 183 -6.42 21.55 -22.03
CA TRP A 183 -6.47 20.09 -21.86
C TRP A 183 -6.13 19.27 -23.12
N ARG A 184 -6.20 19.88 -24.33
CA ARG A 184 -5.79 19.25 -25.59
C ARG A 184 -4.28 19.37 -25.88
N GLU A 185 -3.55 20.24 -25.15
CA GLU A 185 -2.11 20.38 -25.27
C GLU A 185 -1.43 19.26 -24.48
N LEU A 186 -0.67 18.43 -25.19
CA LEU A 186 0.10 17.37 -24.53
C LEU A 186 1.25 17.96 -23.71
N TYR A 187 1.62 17.27 -22.65
CA TYR A 187 2.88 17.54 -21.98
C TYR A 187 4.03 17.21 -22.90
N THR A 188 5.12 17.98 -22.84
CA THR A 188 6.37 17.64 -23.50
C THR A 188 7.04 16.45 -22.82
N ASP A 189 7.97 15.80 -23.51
CA ASP A 189 8.73 14.67 -22.92
C ASP A 189 9.46 15.11 -21.64
N GLU A 190 10.02 16.33 -21.63
CA GLU A 190 10.65 16.91 -20.43
C GLU A 190 9.66 17.09 -19.28
N GLU A 191 8.47 17.61 -19.54
CA GLU A 191 7.42 17.75 -18.52
C GLU A 191 6.93 16.40 -18.01
N ILE A 192 6.83 15.40 -18.88
CA ILE A 192 6.49 14.04 -18.47
C ILE A 192 7.56 13.49 -17.53
N GLU A 193 8.84 13.55 -17.92
CA GLU A 193 9.95 13.02 -17.11
C GLU A 193 10.14 13.76 -15.78
N THR A 194 9.94 15.08 -15.76
CA THR A 194 10.25 15.90 -14.57
C THR A 194 9.05 16.13 -13.65
N LYS A 195 7.82 16.07 -14.16
CA LYS A 195 6.60 16.37 -13.37
C LYS A 195 5.67 15.18 -13.18
N ILE A 196 5.33 14.48 -14.28
CA ILE A 196 4.25 13.48 -14.25
C ILE A 196 4.78 12.11 -13.80
N LYS A 197 5.85 11.64 -14.39
CA LYS A 197 6.45 10.34 -14.11
C LYS A 197 6.87 10.18 -12.63
N PRO A 198 7.54 11.17 -11.99
CA PRO A 198 7.86 11.06 -10.57
C PRO A 198 6.62 10.93 -9.67
N LEU A 199 5.50 11.57 -10.04
CA LEU A 199 4.24 11.44 -9.31
C LEU A 199 3.63 10.04 -9.49
N ALA A 200 3.64 9.53 -10.71
CA ALA A 200 3.13 8.18 -11.00
C ALA A 200 3.95 7.10 -10.25
N GLU A 201 5.28 7.24 -10.26
CA GLU A 201 6.20 6.34 -9.54
C GLU A 201 5.97 6.39 -8.02
N ALA A 202 5.89 7.59 -7.44
CA ALA A 202 5.59 7.76 -6.01
C ALA A 202 4.22 7.19 -5.64
N GLY A 203 3.22 7.37 -6.49
CA GLY A 203 1.89 6.80 -6.32
C GLY A 203 1.88 5.28 -6.34
N ASN A 204 2.63 4.66 -7.25
CA ASN A 204 2.76 3.21 -7.32
C ASN A 204 3.50 2.66 -6.09
N LYS A 205 4.59 3.29 -5.70
CA LYS A 205 5.40 2.89 -4.54
C LYS A 205 4.61 2.95 -3.23
N SER A 206 3.84 4.00 -3.03
CA SER A 206 3.05 4.23 -1.81
C SER A 206 1.68 3.57 -1.81
N LYS A 207 1.23 3.01 -2.95
CA LYS A 207 -0.15 2.56 -3.23
C LYS A 207 -1.20 3.68 -3.14
N CYS A 208 -0.79 4.93 -2.87
CA CYS A 208 -1.61 6.14 -2.98
C CYS A 208 -1.49 6.68 -4.41
N ARG A 209 -2.16 6.02 -5.35
CA ARG A 209 -1.94 6.17 -6.79
C ARG A 209 -2.28 7.56 -7.31
N PHE A 210 -1.41 8.06 -8.19
CA PHE A 210 -1.62 9.27 -8.95
C PHE A 210 -2.76 9.10 -9.96
N VAL A 211 -3.74 10.00 -9.90
CA VAL A 211 -4.87 10.07 -10.82
C VAL A 211 -4.88 11.44 -11.48
N PHE A 212 -4.67 11.50 -12.78
CA PHE A 212 -4.77 12.76 -13.52
C PHE A 212 -6.25 13.10 -13.72
N ALA A 213 -6.71 14.18 -13.08
CA ALA A 213 -8.09 14.63 -13.17
C ALA A 213 -8.24 15.69 -14.28
N LEU A 214 -8.82 15.30 -15.40
CA LEU A 214 -9.08 16.21 -16.52
C LEU A 214 -10.33 17.05 -16.27
N HIS A 215 -10.25 18.37 -16.48
CA HIS A 215 -11.37 19.31 -16.35
C HIS A 215 -11.64 20.07 -17.68
N PRO A 216 -12.20 19.42 -18.71
CA PRO A 216 -12.29 19.94 -20.07
C PRO A 216 -13.34 21.07 -20.22
N TYR A 217 -14.24 21.25 -19.27
CA TYR A 217 -15.31 22.25 -19.34
C TYR A 217 -14.93 23.62 -18.75
N MET A 218 -13.74 23.75 -18.20
CA MET A 218 -13.30 25.00 -17.61
C MET A 218 -13.11 26.08 -18.69
N TYR A 219 -13.60 27.28 -18.45
CA TYR A 219 -13.52 28.42 -19.38
C TYR A 219 -14.06 28.13 -20.80
N ASN A 220 -15.09 27.30 -20.90
CA ASN A 220 -15.65 26.90 -22.20
C ASN A 220 -14.64 26.18 -23.12
N ALA A 221 -13.66 25.50 -22.56
CA ALA A 221 -12.69 24.69 -23.30
C ALA A 221 -13.33 23.56 -24.13
N ILE A 222 -14.50 23.10 -23.70
CA ILE A 222 -15.43 22.31 -24.50
C ILE A 222 -16.76 23.05 -24.54
N ARG A 223 -17.29 23.28 -25.74
CA ARG A 223 -18.65 23.83 -25.93
C ARG A 223 -19.61 22.70 -26.27
N TYR A 224 -20.69 22.62 -25.53
CA TYR A 224 -21.73 21.64 -25.82
C TYR A 224 -22.32 21.92 -27.21
N ASN A 225 -22.43 20.90 -28.05
CA ASN A 225 -22.93 21.00 -29.45
C ASN A 225 -22.09 21.89 -30.38
N SER A 226 -20.83 22.12 -30.18
CA SER A 226 -19.98 22.77 -31.17
C SER A 226 -19.39 21.71 -32.15
N GLU A 227 -19.25 22.11 -33.41
CA GLU A 227 -18.61 21.27 -34.46
C GLU A 227 -17.11 21.00 -34.17
N GLU A 228 -16.53 21.73 -33.21
CA GLU A 228 -15.13 21.62 -32.79
C GLU A 228 -14.91 20.56 -31.67
N ASN A 229 -15.94 19.88 -31.21
CA ASN A 229 -15.86 18.89 -30.12
C ASN A 229 -15.60 17.46 -30.63
#